data_72f44b1d32e2254753a4d86432033d46
#
_entry.id   72f44b1d32e2254753a4d86432033d46
#
_cell.length_a   1.000
_cell.length_b   1.000
_cell.length_c   1.000
_cell.angle_alpha   90.00
_cell.angle_beta   90.00
_cell.angle_gamma   90.00
#
_symmetry.space_group_name_H-M   'P 1'
#
loop_
_entity.id
_entity.type
_entity.pdbx_description
1 polymer ?
#
loop_
_entity_poly.entity_id
_entity_poly.type
_entity_poly.pdbx_seq_one_letter_code
_entity_poly.pdbx_strand_id
1 'polypeptide(L)'
;MKNYKRLFHFVKGRTPLLILSLSMILIVQILGFISPLLVKSILDDCIMGIEYEWREVIPPAEKNSRYVTYHNKTYVQKRYLSDDDVSLKKVSIVIYKTTFYFVEEEVIDGNKKIEDDKLVISNKDQTKTYEAIPLTAKEVTSFYRPIFKLLIILLVLLFIKMLLTILCTFIQHFSTNRVVNWIARDGRTEAMEAGEALPI
;
A
#
# COMPACT_ATOMS: atom_id res chain seq x y z
N MET A 1 -36.78 28.91 -3.49
CA MET A 1 -36.90 28.08 -2.24
C MET A 1 -38.08 27.10 -2.19
N LYS A 2 -39.19 27.29 -2.94
CA LYS A 2 -40.33 26.35 -2.95
C LYS A 2 -39.99 24.95 -3.53
N ASN A 3 -39.15 24.88 -4.52
CA ASN A 3 -38.85 23.61 -5.23
C ASN A 3 -38.06 22.58 -4.38
N TYR A 4 -37.17 23.04 -3.48
CA TYR A 4 -36.42 22.15 -2.60
C TYR A 4 -37.30 21.48 -1.53
N LYS A 5 -38.32 22.22 -1.02
CA LYS A 5 -39.28 21.65 -0.05
C LYS A 5 -40.13 20.52 -0.68
N ARG A 6 -40.50 20.67 -1.96
CA ARG A 6 -41.20 19.60 -2.71
C ARG A 6 -40.34 18.35 -2.89
N LEU A 7 -39.08 18.50 -3.28
CA LEU A 7 -38.12 17.38 -3.37
C LEU A 7 -37.97 16.63 -2.04
N PHE A 8 -37.83 17.38 -0.93
CA PHE A 8 -37.78 16.78 0.41
C PHE A 8 -39.07 16.03 0.80
N HIS A 9 -40.22 16.41 0.28
CA HIS A 9 -41.47 15.69 0.53
C HIS A 9 -41.46 14.29 -0.07
N PHE A 10 -40.98 14.12 -1.30
CA PHE A 10 -40.84 12.82 -1.97
C PHE A 10 -39.80 11.88 -1.31
N VAL A 11 -38.86 12.47 -0.58
CA VAL A 11 -37.78 11.76 0.11
C VAL A 11 -38.19 11.30 1.52
N LYS A 12 -39.21 11.96 2.14
CA LYS A 12 -39.54 11.86 3.56
C LYS A 12 -39.88 10.44 4.06
N GLY A 13 -40.31 9.50 3.20
CA GLY A 13 -40.53 8.10 3.58
C GLY A 13 -39.34 7.19 3.33
N ARG A 14 -38.23 7.72 2.73
CA ARG A 14 -37.13 6.91 2.15
C ARG A 14 -35.75 7.40 2.60
N THR A 15 -35.74 8.26 3.60
CA THR A 15 -34.53 8.79 4.24
C THR A 15 -33.50 7.71 4.63
N PRO A 16 -33.87 6.51 5.16
CA PRO A 16 -32.87 5.53 5.54
C PRO A 16 -32.07 4.99 4.35
N LEU A 17 -32.67 4.84 3.17
CA LEU A 17 -31.95 4.40 1.97
C LEU A 17 -31.01 5.48 1.42
N LEU A 18 -31.39 6.76 1.53
CA LEU A 18 -30.52 7.88 1.19
C LEU A 18 -29.33 7.98 2.15
N ILE A 19 -29.59 7.85 3.45
CA ILE A 19 -28.51 7.85 4.45
C ILE A 19 -27.57 6.68 4.21
N LEU A 20 -28.10 5.49 3.91
CA LEU A 20 -27.31 4.33 3.57
C LEU A 20 -26.43 4.57 2.34
N SER A 21 -27.02 5.10 1.25
CA SER A 21 -26.26 5.44 0.04
C SER A 21 -25.14 6.45 0.32
N LEU A 22 -25.45 7.52 1.07
CA LEU A 22 -24.47 8.56 1.41
C LEU A 22 -23.36 8.01 2.31
N SER A 23 -23.72 7.15 3.27
CA SER A 23 -22.73 6.48 4.14
C SER A 23 -21.79 5.58 3.33
N MET A 24 -22.30 4.83 2.35
CA MET A 24 -21.48 4.01 1.48
C MET A 24 -20.52 4.84 0.62
N ILE A 25 -20.97 6.00 0.12
CA ILE A 25 -20.09 6.94 -0.60
C ILE A 25 -18.92 7.37 0.30
N LEU A 26 -19.21 7.78 1.54
CA LEU A 26 -18.17 8.20 2.48
C LEU A 26 -17.18 7.06 2.78
N ILE A 27 -17.68 5.84 3.00
CA ILE A 27 -16.83 4.67 3.23
C ILE A 27 -15.93 4.40 2.02
N VAL A 28 -16.46 4.42 0.80
CA VAL A 28 -15.68 4.23 -0.43
C VAL A 28 -14.59 5.30 -0.58
N GLN A 29 -14.88 6.55 -0.25
CA GLN A 29 -13.88 7.62 -0.28
C GLN A 29 -12.76 7.39 0.75
N ILE A 30 -13.09 7.00 1.98
CA ILE A 30 -12.11 6.66 3.02
C ILE A 30 -11.24 5.48 2.57
N LEU A 31 -11.84 4.42 2.04
CA LEU A 31 -11.12 3.28 1.48
C LEU A 31 -10.21 3.68 0.31
N GLY A 32 -10.60 4.70 -0.46
CA GLY A 32 -9.79 5.28 -1.53
C GLY A 32 -8.45 5.82 -1.04
N PHE A 33 -8.42 6.50 0.11
CA PHE A 33 -7.19 7.03 0.72
C PHE A 33 -6.24 5.95 1.24
N ILE A 34 -6.74 4.76 1.58
CA ILE A 34 -5.92 3.64 2.05
C ILE A 34 -5.05 3.07 0.92
N SER A 35 -5.51 3.10 -0.33
CA SER A 35 -4.77 2.53 -1.47
C SER A 35 -3.37 3.11 -1.66
N PRO A 36 -3.19 4.45 -1.76
CA PRO A 36 -1.86 5.03 -1.94
C PRO A 36 -0.93 4.75 -0.75
N LEU A 37 -1.48 4.63 0.48
CA LEU A 37 -0.69 4.29 1.66
C LEU A 37 -0.16 2.86 1.59
N LEU A 38 -1.02 1.89 1.21
CA LEU A 38 -0.60 0.49 1.04
C LEU A 38 0.42 0.35 -0.11
N VAL A 39 0.19 1.03 -1.24
CA VAL A 39 1.13 1.01 -2.37
C VAL A 39 2.47 1.63 -1.97
N LYS A 40 2.46 2.74 -1.23
CA LYS A 40 3.67 3.34 -0.69
C LYS A 40 4.43 2.35 0.20
N SER A 41 3.76 1.69 1.15
CA SER A 41 4.42 0.69 2.00
C SER A 41 4.97 -0.50 1.19
N ILE A 42 4.29 -0.93 0.12
CA ILE A 42 4.83 -1.98 -0.77
C ILE A 42 6.11 -1.50 -1.46
N LEU A 43 6.14 -0.27 -1.95
CA LEU A 43 7.31 0.28 -2.62
C LEU A 43 8.47 0.50 -1.64
N ASP A 44 8.21 1.22 -0.55
CA ASP A 44 9.24 1.64 0.39
C ASP A 44 9.74 0.46 1.25
N ASP A 45 8.83 -0.35 1.82
CA ASP A 45 9.19 -1.39 2.76
C ASP A 45 9.53 -2.73 2.10
N CYS A 46 8.93 -3.03 0.93
CA CYS A 46 9.15 -4.32 0.29
C CYS A 46 10.11 -4.22 -0.89
N ILE A 47 9.96 -3.25 -1.78
CA ILE A 47 10.82 -3.16 -2.98
C ILE A 47 12.16 -2.48 -2.62
N MET A 48 12.09 -1.28 -2.05
CA MET A 48 13.29 -0.54 -1.63
C MET A 48 13.81 -1.02 -0.27
N GLY A 49 13.00 -1.75 0.46
CA GLY A 49 13.33 -2.22 1.81
C GLY A 49 14.56 -3.11 1.91
N ILE A 50 15.03 -3.68 0.79
CA ILE A 50 16.28 -4.45 0.77
C ILE A 50 17.51 -3.55 1.00
N GLU A 51 17.43 -2.26 0.65
CA GLU A 51 18.51 -1.27 0.88
C GLU A 51 18.58 -0.79 2.34
N TYR A 52 17.66 -1.19 3.22
CA TYR A 52 17.76 -0.86 4.63
C TYR A 52 19.00 -1.51 5.27
N GLU A 53 19.48 -0.92 6.38
CA GLU A 53 20.65 -1.36 7.11
C GLU A 53 20.56 -2.84 7.50
N TRP A 54 21.56 -3.62 7.09
CA TRP A 54 21.74 -5.02 7.47
C TRP A 54 22.85 -5.13 8.50
N ARG A 55 22.76 -6.13 9.34
CA ARG A 55 23.80 -6.40 10.36
C ARG A 55 24.22 -7.86 10.29
N GLU A 56 25.54 -8.07 10.32
CA GLU A 56 26.11 -9.36 10.57
C GLU A 56 25.86 -9.73 12.03
N VAL A 57 25.33 -10.91 12.27
CA VAL A 57 25.00 -11.39 13.62
C VAL A 57 25.57 -12.79 13.85
N ILE A 58 25.84 -13.14 15.11
CA ILE A 58 26.17 -14.52 15.47
C ILE A 58 24.91 -15.36 15.24
N PRO A 59 25.00 -16.49 14.48
CA PRO A 59 23.83 -17.28 14.17
C PRO A 59 23.16 -17.78 15.46
N PRO A 60 21.86 -17.52 15.64
CA PRO A 60 21.13 -18.04 16.80
C PRO A 60 20.93 -19.53 16.70
N ALA A 61 20.67 -20.18 17.85
CA ALA A 61 20.40 -21.60 17.92
C ALA A 61 19.17 -22.02 17.08
N GLU A 62 18.16 -21.16 16.98
CA GLU A 62 16.98 -21.34 16.15
C GLU A 62 17.04 -20.47 14.88
N LYS A 63 17.09 -21.11 13.72
CA LYS A 63 17.03 -20.42 12.42
C LYS A 63 15.61 -19.98 12.11
N ASN A 64 15.36 -18.70 12.26
CA ASN A 64 14.09 -18.05 11.88
C ASN A 64 14.17 -17.49 10.43
N SER A 65 13.04 -17.27 9.79
CA SER A 65 12.96 -16.72 8.42
C SER A 65 13.54 -15.29 8.28
N ARG A 66 13.80 -14.61 9.40
CA ARG A 66 14.40 -13.26 9.45
C ARG A 66 15.91 -13.24 9.18
N TYR A 67 16.59 -14.39 9.32
CA TYR A 67 18.02 -14.51 9.11
C TYR A 67 18.34 -14.98 7.71
N VAL A 68 19.34 -14.36 7.11
CA VAL A 68 19.86 -14.68 5.78
C VAL A 68 21.31 -15.14 5.91
N THR A 69 21.63 -16.29 5.35
CA THR A 69 23.02 -16.79 5.32
C THR A 69 23.64 -16.48 3.96
N TYR A 70 24.75 -15.76 3.97
CA TYR A 70 25.56 -15.41 2.80
C TYR A 70 27.04 -15.54 3.12
N HIS A 71 27.82 -16.21 2.28
CA HIS A 71 29.26 -16.49 2.51
C HIS A 71 29.58 -17.02 3.93
N ASN A 72 28.81 -18.00 4.41
CA ASN A 72 28.94 -18.61 5.75
C ASN A 72 28.73 -17.67 6.95
N LYS A 73 28.26 -16.45 6.70
CA LYS A 73 27.88 -15.46 7.71
C LYS A 73 26.37 -15.31 7.73
N THR A 74 25.85 -14.90 8.87
CA THR A 74 24.42 -14.69 9.07
C THR A 74 24.12 -13.19 9.17
N TYR A 75 23.13 -12.74 8.42
CA TYR A 75 22.72 -11.35 8.37
C TYR A 75 21.25 -11.21 8.76
N VAL A 76 20.93 -10.12 9.43
CA VAL A 76 19.56 -9.73 9.76
C VAL A 76 19.37 -8.26 9.42
N GLN A 77 18.20 -7.91 8.94
CA GLN A 77 17.86 -6.52 8.71
C GLN A 77 17.60 -5.82 10.05
N LYS A 78 18.08 -4.59 10.23
CA LYS A 78 17.98 -3.83 11.49
C LYS A 78 16.58 -3.83 12.10
N ARG A 79 15.54 -3.71 11.28
CA ARG A 79 14.13 -3.72 11.72
C ARG A 79 13.64 -5.05 12.29
N TYR A 80 14.36 -6.14 12.05
CA TYR A 80 14.06 -7.47 12.55
C TYR A 80 15.07 -7.94 13.61
N LEU A 81 16.00 -7.05 14.02
CA LEU A 81 16.96 -7.32 15.07
C LEU A 81 16.22 -7.55 16.41
N SER A 82 16.60 -8.58 17.14
CA SER A 82 16.10 -8.85 18.50
C SER A 82 17.14 -8.42 19.51
N ASP A 83 16.71 -8.20 20.76
CA ASP A 83 17.61 -7.86 21.86
C ASP A 83 18.65 -8.97 22.15
N ASP A 84 18.33 -10.21 21.76
CA ASP A 84 19.20 -11.37 21.90
C ASP A 84 20.26 -11.48 20.78
N ASP A 85 20.15 -10.69 19.72
CA ASP A 85 21.04 -10.75 18.58
C ASP A 85 22.35 -9.97 18.85
N VAL A 86 23.47 -10.67 18.87
CA VAL A 86 24.78 -10.02 18.98
C VAL A 86 25.19 -9.49 17.60
N SER A 87 25.05 -8.17 17.43
CA SER A 87 25.41 -7.48 16.21
C SER A 87 26.94 -7.27 16.12
N LEU A 88 27.55 -7.71 15.02
CA LEU A 88 28.98 -7.62 14.78
C LEU A 88 29.35 -6.43 13.88
N LYS A 89 28.85 -6.42 12.62
CA LYS A 89 29.22 -5.46 11.59
C LYS A 89 27.99 -4.97 10.86
N LYS A 90 27.99 -3.69 10.46
CA LYS A 90 26.99 -3.15 9.55
C LYS A 90 27.38 -3.47 8.11
N VAL A 91 26.40 -3.86 7.32
CA VAL A 91 26.55 -4.11 5.89
C VAL A 91 25.36 -3.48 5.15
N SER A 92 25.54 -3.22 3.87
CA SER A 92 24.51 -2.58 3.05
C SER A 92 24.31 -3.36 1.77
N ILE A 93 23.05 -3.42 1.31
CA ILE A 93 22.73 -3.85 -0.04
C ILE A 93 22.34 -2.61 -0.82
N VAL A 94 22.93 -2.42 -1.98
CA VAL A 94 22.71 -1.22 -2.81
C VAL A 94 22.19 -1.64 -4.17
N ILE A 95 21.11 -0.99 -4.59
CA ILE A 95 20.56 -1.16 -5.94
C ILE A 95 21.17 -0.09 -6.85
N TYR A 96 21.81 -0.52 -7.92
CA TYR A 96 22.26 0.37 -8.98
C TYR A 96 21.78 -0.14 -10.34
N LYS A 97 20.95 0.65 -11.03
CA LYS A 97 20.21 0.23 -12.22
C LYS A 97 19.37 -1.02 -11.92
N THR A 98 19.71 -2.16 -12.50
CA THR A 98 19.01 -3.45 -12.33
C THR A 98 19.80 -4.48 -11.52
N THR A 99 20.98 -4.11 -11.02
CA THR A 99 21.88 -5.02 -10.30
C THR A 99 21.93 -4.66 -8.81
N PHE A 100 21.96 -5.71 -7.99
CA PHE A 100 22.09 -5.59 -6.55
C PHE A 100 23.54 -5.85 -6.17
N TYR A 101 24.07 -5.00 -5.31
CA TYR A 101 25.45 -5.09 -4.84
C TYR A 101 25.48 -5.22 -3.32
N PHE A 102 26.27 -6.16 -2.85
CA PHE A 102 26.56 -6.33 -1.43
C PHE A 102 27.81 -5.53 -1.08
N VAL A 103 27.72 -4.70 -0.05
CA VAL A 103 28.79 -3.86 0.46
C VAL A 103 29.02 -4.19 1.92
N GLU A 104 30.27 -4.52 2.30
CA GLU A 104 30.60 -4.92 3.66
C GLU A 104 30.70 -3.73 4.64
N GLU A 105 30.22 -2.57 4.27
CA GLU A 105 30.25 -1.34 5.08
C GLU A 105 28.90 -0.63 5.04
N GLU A 106 28.73 0.32 5.95
CA GLU A 106 27.62 1.25 5.90
C GLU A 106 27.83 2.25 4.78
N VAL A 107 26.86 2.32 3.88
CA VAL A 107 26.89 3.15 2.69
C VAL A 107 26.24 4.51 2.98
N ILE A 108 26.87 5.60 2.50
CA ILE A 108 26.30 6.95 2.59
C ILE A 108 25.20 7.15 1.55
N ASP A 109 24.24 8.03 1.86
CA ASP A 109 23.23 8.45 0.88
C ASP A 109 23.84 9.40 -0.15
N GLY A 110 23.57 9.15 -1.43
CA GLY A 110 24.06 9.99 -2.52
C GLY A 110 23.84 9.42 -3.91
N ASN A 111 24.39 10.10 -4.90
CA ASN A 111 24.37 9.63 -6.28
C ASN A 111 25.32 8.45 -6.45
N LYS A 112 24.77 7.33 -6.91
CA LYS A 112 25.46 6.06 -7.10
C LYS A 112 26.06 5.98 -8.50
N LYS A 113 27.32 5.56 -8.63
CA LYS A 113 28.00 5.22 -9.89
C LYS A 113 28.84 3.99 -9.67
N ILE A 114 29.11 3.23 -10.73
CA ILE A 114 30.09 2.15 -10.72
C ILE A 114 31.22 2.55 -11.64
N GLU A 115 32.42 2.55 -11.11
CA GLU A 115 33.69 2.82 -11.81
C GLU A 115 34.68 1.73 -11.40
N ASP A 116 35.27 1.03 -12.37
CA ASP A 116 36.26 -0.04 -12.15
C ASP A 116 35.80 -1.12 -11.13
N ASP A 117 34.59 -1.63 -11.27
CA ASP A 117 33.95 -2.60 -10.37
C ASP A 117 33.79 -2.14 -8.90
N LYS A 118 33.96 -0.84 -8.66
CA LYS A 118 33.74 -0.23 -7.35
C LYS A 118 32.52 0.67 -7.37
N LEU A 119 31.77 0.65 -6.27
CA LEU A 119 30.62 1.53 -6.08
C LEU A 119 31.13 2.88 -5.53
N VAL A 120 31.00 3.91 -6.35
CA VAL A 120 31.29 5.28 -5.95
C VAL A 120 30.00 5.98 -5.61
N ILE A 121 29.90 6.50 -4.39
CA ILE A 121 28.74 7.29 -3.94
C ILE A 121 29.21 8.70 -3.62
N SER A 122 28.57 9.65 -4.28
CA SER A 122 28.86 11.06 -4.13
C SER A 122 27.66 11.78 -3.54
N ASN A 123 27.88 12.50 -2.46
CA ASN A 123 26.97 13.44 -1.84
C ASN A 123 27.56 14.85 -1.95
N LYS A 124 26.80 15.90 -1.55
CA LYS A 124 27.23 17.30 -1.58
C LYS A 124 28.54 17.54 -0.83
N ASP A 125 28.80 16.77 0.23
CA ASP A 125 29.90 16.99 1.16
C ASP A 125 31.06 16.01 1.00
N GLN A 126 30.84 14.85 0.39
CA GLN A 126 31.86 13.80 0.30
C GLN A 126 31.60 12.78 -0.82
N THR A 127 32.68 12.22 -1.33
CA THR A 127 32.64 11.07 -2.25
C THR A 127 33.36 9.91 -1.60
N LYS A 128 32.72 8.75 -1.54
CA LYS A 128 33.29 7.51 -1.02
C LYS A 128 33.22 6.39 -2.04
N THR A 129 34.25 5.57 -2.06
CA THR A 129 34.35 4.38 -2.92
C THR A 129 34.26 3.15 -2.04
N TYR A 130 33.40 2.21 -2.45
CA TYR A 130 33.14 0.96 -1.74
C TYR A 130 33.48 -0.22 -2.62
N GLU A 131 33.97 -1.28 -2.02
CA GLU A 131 34.04 -2.59 -2.70
C GLU A 131 32.64 -3.18 -2.75
N ALA A 132 32.14 -3.45 -3.96
CA ALA A 132 30.77 -3.88 -4.18
C ALA A 132 30.77 -5.22 -4.92
N ILE A 133 30.19 -6.22 -4.29
CA ILE A 133 30.08 -7.57 -4.84
C ILE A 133 28.70 -7.70 -5.49
N PRO A 134 28.61 -7.97 -6.82
CA PRO A 134 27.32 -8.17 -7.47
C PRO A 134 26.65 -9.44 -6.95
N LEU A 135 25.38 -9.33 -6.54
CA LEU A 135 24.59 -10.46 -6.07
C LEU A 135 23.92 -11.18 -7.24
N THR A 136 23.95 -12.51 -7.20
CA THR A 136 23.19 -13.35 -8.13
C THR A 136 21.68 -13.30 -7.79
N ALA A 137 20.82 -13.66 -8.75
CA ALA A 137 19.36 -13.68 -8.53
C ALA A 137 18.95 -14.58 -7.35
N LYS A 138 19.66 -15.67 -7.11
CA LYS A 138 19.41 -16.60 -6.00
C LYS A 138 19.74 -15.95 -4.64
N GLU A 139 20.83 -15.22 -4.57
CA GLU A 139 21.26 -14.50 -3.36
C GLU A 139 20.32 -13.34 -3.06
N VAL A 140 19.94 -12.56 -4.07
CA VAL A 140 18.93 -11.51 -3.95
C VAL A 140 17.63 -12.08 -3.40
N THR A 141 17.15 -13.20 -3.93
CA THR A 141 15.93 -13.86 -3.41
C THR A 141 16.08 -14.26 -1.95
N SER A 142 17.26 -14.68 -1.52
CA SER A 142 17.53 -15.02 -0.12
C SER A 142 17.44 -13.80 0.78
N PHE A 143 17.94 -12.64 0.36
CA PHE A 143 17.81 -11.37 1.10
C PHE A 143 16.39 -10.82 1.11
N TYR A 144 15.58 -11.09 0.09
CA TYR A 144 14.14 -10.73 0.11
C TYR A 144 13.28 -11.66 0.99
N ARG A 145 13.76 -12.83 1.38
CA ARG A 145 12.98 -13.82 2.15
C ARG A 145 12.32 -13.26 3.41
N PRO A 146 12.99 -12.46 4.27
CA PRO A 146 12.35 -11.84 5.43
C PRO A 146 11.23 -10.86 5.06
N ILE A 147 11.35 -10.23 3.89
CA ILE A 147 10.44 -9.19 3.41
C ILE A 147 9.19 -9.80 2.79
N PHE A 148 9.25 -11.01 2.23
CA PHE A 148 8.11 -11.67 1.58
C PHE A 148 6.89 -11.81 2.49
N LYS A 149 7.08 -12.06 3.78
CA LYS A 149 5.96 -12.16 4.72
C LYS A 149 5.18 -10.84 4.80
N LEU A 150 5.88 -9.72 4.89
CA LEU A 150 5.28 -8.38 4.90
C LEU A 150 4.59 -8.08 3.58
N LEU A 151 5.24 -8.37 2.45
CA LEU A 151 4.66 -8.19 1.11
C LEU A 151 3.34 -8.94 0.95
N ILE A 152 3.29 -10.22 1.36
CA ILE A 152 2.07 -11.03 1.28
C ILE A 152 0.96 -10.41 2.14
N ILE A 153 1.27 -9.96 3.36
CA ILE A 153 0.29 -9.30 4.24
C ILE A 153 -0.28 -8.06 3.58
N LEU A 154 0.57 -7.19 3.01
CA LEU A 154 0.15 -5.97 2.34
C LEU A 154 -0.70 -6.25 1.09
N LEU A 155 -0.35 -7.26 0.30
CA LEU A 155 -1.14 -7.69 -0.85
C LEU A 155 -2.51 -8.23 -0.44
N VAL A 156 -2.58 -9.03 0.63
CA VAL A 156 -3.87 -9.53 1.18
C VAL A 156 -4.72 -8.36 1.67
N LEU A 157 -4.14 -7.38 2.38
CA LEU A 157 -4.87 -6.19 2.81
C LEU A 157 -5.39 -5.38 1.63
N LEU A 158 -4.60 -5.22 0.58
CA LEU A 158 -5.01 -4.55 -0.66
C LEU A 158 -6.19 -5.29 -1.31
N PHE A 159 -6.15 -6.62 -1.36
CA PHE A 159 -7.21 -7.44 -1.90
C PHE A 159 -8.51 -7.36 -1.08
N ILE A 160 -8.42 -7.45 0.25
CA ILE A 160 -9.57 -7.30 1.16
C ILE A 160 -10.20 -5.92 0.97
N LYS A 161 -9.38 -4.86 0.93
CA LYS A 161 -9.83 -3.50 0.65
C LYS A 161 -10.57 -3.40 -0.69
N MET A 162 -10.07 -4.04 -1.74
CA MET A 162 -10.71 -4.06 -3.06
C MET A 162 -12.09 -4.71 -2.99
N LEU A 163 -12.21 -5.88 -2.36
CA LEU A 163 -13.50 -6.57 -2.18
C LEU A 163 -14.49 -5.71 -1.39
N LEU A 164 -14.03 -5.07 -0.31
CA LEU A 164 -14.87 -4.19 0.50
C LEU A 164 -15.37 -2.98 -0.31
N THR A 165 -14.51 -2.40 -1.14
CA THR A 165 -14.89 -1.29 -2.03
C THR A 165 -15.97 -1.71 -3.02
N ILE A 166 -15.84 -2.88 -3.65
CA ILE A 166 -16.83 -3.42 -4.58
C ILE A 166 -18.17 -3.63 -3.87
N LEU A 167 -18.17 -4.22 -2.68
CA LEU A 167 -19.38 -4.45 -1.88
C LEU A 167 -20.08 -3.13 -1.53
N CYS A 168 -19.34 -2.15 -1.01
CA CYS A 168 -19.90 -0.84 -0.67
C CYS A 168 -20.46 -0.12 -1.91
N THR A 169 -19.77 -0.18 -3.03
CA THR A 169 -20.22 0.41 -4.31
C THR A 169 -21.51 -0.29 -4.80
N PHE A 170 -21.59 -1.60 -4.69
CA PHE A 170 -22.79 -2.36 -5.04
C PHE A 170 -23.99 -1.92 -4.18
N ILE A 171 -23.82 -1.85 -2.85
CA ILE A 171 -24.88 -1.41 -1.92
C ILE A 171 -25.30 0.04 -2.24
N GLN A 172 -24.34 0.91 -2.52
CA GLN A 172 -24.59 2.29 -2.92
C GLN A 172 -25.46 2.36 -4.17
N HIS A 173 -25.06 1.70 -5.25
CA HIS A 173 -25.81 1.70 -6.51
C HIS A 173 -27.22 1.12 -6.34
N PHE A 174 -27.34 0.01 -5.61
CA PHE A 174 -28.63 -0.59 -5.33
C PHE A 174 -29.56 0.37 -4.57
N SER A 175 -29.06 1.02 -3.53
CA SER A 175 -29.83 1.99 -2.73
C SER A 175 -30.21 3.21 -3.56
N THR A 176 -29.26 3.78 -4.31
CA THR A 176 -29.49 4.95 -5.15
C THR A 176 -30.51 4.68 -6.23
N ASN A 177 -30.38 3.55 -6.96
CA ASN A 177 -31.33 3.19 -8.03
C ASN A 177 -32.77 3.02 -7.50
N ARG A 178 -32.91 2.41 -6.31
CA ARG A 178 -34.25 2.33 -5.68
C ARG A 178 -34.85 3.68 -5.39
N VAL A 179 -34.06 4.59 -4.79
CA VAL A 179 -34.55 5.93 -4.46
C VAL A 179 -34.90 6.70 -5.74
N VAL A 180 -34.06 6.69 -6.76
CA VAL A 180 -34.29 7.36 -8.04
C VAL A 180 -35.54 6.84 -8.72
N ASN A 181 -35.72 5.51 -8.81
CA ASN A 181 -36.89 4.91 -9.44
C ASN A 181 -38.20 5.26 -8.71
N TRP A 182 -38.17 5.36 -7.38
CA TRP A 182 -39.33 5.74 -6.61
C TRP A 182 -39.68 7.21 -6.78
N ILE A 183 -38.69 8.09 -6.75
CA ILE A 183 -38.92 9.54 -6.99
C ILE A 183 -39.50 9.75 -8.41
N ALA A 184 -38.96 9.05 -9.39
CA ALA A 184 -39.46 9.11 -10.77
C ALA A 184 -40.91 8.61 -10.90
N ARG A 185 -41.27 7.54 -10.19
CA ARG A 185 -42.65 7.00 -10.17
C ARG A 185 -43.60 7.98 -9.51
N ASP A 186 -43.26 8.46 -8.29
CA ASP A 186 -44.13 9.36 -7.54
C ASP A 186 -44.33 10.70 -8.28
N GLY A 187 -43.25 11.22 -8.92
CA GLY A 187 -43.34 12.42 -9.74
C GLY A 187 -44.24 12.24 -10.99
N ARG A 188 -44.27 11.06 -11.61
CA ARG A 188 -45.18 10.78 -12.72
C ARG A 188 -46.64 10.72 -12.24
N THR A 189 -46.90 10.10 -11.11
CA THR A 189 -48.25 9.99 -10.55
C THR A 189 -48.79 11.38 -10.22
N GLU A 190 -47.97 12.23 -9.54
CA GLU A 190 -48.38 13.62 -9.23
C GLU A 190 -48.63 14.48 -10.49
N ALA A 191 -47.83 14.25 -11.56
CA ALA A 191 -48.03 14.95 -12.82
C ALA A 191 -49.30 14.51 -13.55
N MET A 192 -49.68 13.23 -13.47
CA MET A 192 -50.94 12.72 -14.01
C MET A 192 -52.14 13.29 -13.26
N GLU A 193 -52.12 13.22 -11.92
CA GLU A 193 -53.21 13.77 -11.10
C GLU A 193 -53.38 15.28 -11.30
N ALA A 194 -52.28 16.02 -11.46
CA ALA A 194 -52.36 17.46 -11.79
C ALA A 194 -52.91 17.73 -13.18
N GLY A 195 -52.65 16.83 -14.16
CA GLY A 195 -53.21 16.90 -15.51
C GLY A 195 -54.71 16.63 -15.58
N GLU A 196 -55.22 15.67 -14.80
CA GLU A 196 -56.64 15.33 -14.72
C GLU A 196 -57.45 16.42 -13.94
N ALA A 197 -56.81 17.21 -13.07
CA ALA A 197 -57.46 18.27 -12.32
C ALA A 197 -57.61 19.59 -13.09
N LEU A 198 -57.12 19.65 -14.35
CA LEU A 198 -57.35 20.81 -15.21
C LEU A 198 -58.78 20.77 -15.79
N PRO A 199 -59.64 21.78 -15.52
CA PRO A 199 -60.97 21.83 -16.12
C PRO A 199 -60.84 22.02 -17.62
N ILE A 200 -61.62 21.23 -18.37
CA ILE A 200 -61.78 21.31 -19.83
C ILE A 200 -62.60 22.58 -20.15
#